data_ed4475cc140e66e1f0d21d9b301312ae
#
_entry.id   ed4475cc140e66e1f0d21d9b301312ae
#
_cell.length_a   1.000
_cell.length_b   1.000
_cell.length_c   1.000
_cell.angle_alpha   90.00
_cell.angle_beta   90.00
_cell.angle_gamma   90.00
#
_symmetry.space_group_name_H-M   'P 1'
#
loop_
_entity.id
_entity.type
_entity.pdbx_description
1 polymer ?
#
loop_
_entity_poly.entity_id
_entity_poly.type
_entity_poly.pdbx_seq_one_letter_code
_entity_poly.pdbx_strand_id
1 'polypeptide(L)'
;MRQITYSKGDIIFRQGDIATVMYDIVSGKVGVFSNYQSEQEEKIAEIEAGQVFGEMGMIEIYPRSATAVALEDGVVLAEIGEADLEAYFKGKPDKLLQLMRQLSERIRETTKKYVDVCGTVSRNRQAEDQKEEQSELLREMDRYAEFYHTYWVY
;
A
#
# COMPACT_ATOMS: atom_id res chain seq x y z
N MET A 1 20.60 20.91 -5.88
CA MET A 1 19.20 20.64 -5.44
C MET A 1 18.30 21.80 -5.82
N ARG A 2 17.24 21.56 -6.56
CA ARG A 2 16.24 22.54 -6.97
C ARG A 2 15.06 22.51 -6.00
N GLN A 3 14.54 23.69 -5.61
CA GLN A 3 13.30 23.78 -4.86
C GLN A 3 12.14 24.14 -5.78
N ILE A 4 11.01 23.49 -5.57
CA ILE A 4 9.77 23.70 -6.33
C ILE A 4 8.64 23.90 -5.33
N THR A 5 7.77 24.88 -5.64
CA THR A 5 6.57 25.15 -4.84
C THR A 5 5.34 24.64 -5.58
N TYR A 6 4.45 23.98 -4.83
CA TYR A 6 3.21 23.40 -5.32
C TYR A 6 2.01 24.01 -4.64
N SER A 7 0.91 24.14 -5.36
CA SER A 7 -0.41 24.50 -4.85
C SER A 7 -1.20 23.25 -4.46
N LYS A 8 -2.21 23.42 -3.63
CA LYS A 8 -3.11 22.33 -3.24
C LYS A 8 -3.71 21.62 -4.45
N GLY A 9 -3.59 20.31 -4.51
CA GLY A 9 -4.06 19.46 -5.60
C GLY A 9 -3.07 19.27 -6.75
N ASP A 10 -1.94 19.97 -6.74
CA ASP A 10 -0.90 19.75 -7.74
C ASP A 10 -0.31 18.34 -7.62
N ILE A 11 -0.17 17.67 -8.75
CA ILE A 11 0.44 16.35 -8.84
C ILE A 11 1.94 16.52 -8.97
N ILE A 12 2.68 15.97 -8.00
CA ILE A 12 4.14 16.00 -7.97
C ILE A 12 4.72 14.97 -8.94
N PHE A 13 4.17 13.75 -8.89
CA PHE A 13 4.41 12.67 -9.86
C PHE A 13 3.22 11.69 -9.86
N ARG A 14 3.08 10.93 -10.93
CA ARG A 14 2.04 9.90 -11.08
C ARG A 14 2.58 8.51 -10.87
N GLN A 15 1.72 7.61 -10.42
CA GLN A 15 1.97 6.17 -10.42
C GLN A 15 2.34 5.73 -11.85
N GLY A 16 3.42 4.95 -11.97
CA GLY A 16 3.96 4.48 -13.25
C GLY A 16 4.97 5.41 -13.92
N ASP A 17 5.14 6.65 -13.46
CA ASP A 17 6.17 7.55 -13.98
C ASP A 17 7.58 7.01 -13.72
N ILE A 18 8.53 7.34 -14.59
CA ILE A 18 9.94 7.03 -14.39
C ILE A 18 10.47 7.84 -13.21
N ALA A 19 11.10 7.17 -12.25
CA ALA A 19 11.63 7.79 -11.05
C ALA A 19 13.10 8.16 -11.22
N THR A 20 13.40 9.44 -11.36
CA THR A 20 14.78 9.96 -11.50
C THR A 20 15.22 10.80 -10.30
N VAL A 21 14.29 11.20 -9.44
CA VAL A 21 14.54 12.04 -8.27
C VAL A 21 13.73 11.56 -7.07
N MET A 22 14.20 11.85 -5.87
CA MET A 22 13.41 11.83 -4.64
C MET A 22 13.21 13.25 -4.12
N TYR A 23 12.37 13.43 -3.11
CA TYR A 23 12.00 14.73 -2.59
C TYR A 23 12.18 14.82 -1.08
N ASP A 24 12.78 15.92 -0.61
CA ASP A 24 12.75 16.34 0.81
C ASP A 24 11.68 17.42 0.97
N ILE A 25 10.72 17.22 1.86
CA ILE A 25 9.66 18.20 2.13
C ILE A 25 10.24 19.30 3.01
N VAL A 26 10.42 20.49 2.43
CA VAL A 26 10.90 21.68 3.15
C VAL A 26 9.76 22.29 3.98
N SER A 27 8.55 22.36 3.39
CA SER A 27 7.34 22.84 4.08
C SER A 27 6.09 22.20 3.46
N GLY A 28 5.05 22.07 4.27
CA GLY A 28 3.75 21.59 3.85
C GLY A 28 3.59 20.09 3.94
N LYS A 29 2.51 19.58 3.31
CA LYS A 29 2.07 18.18 3.38
C LYS A 29 1.82 17.60 2.00
N VAL A 30 2.21 16.34 1.83
CA VAL A 30 2.04 15.56 0.60
C VAL A 30 1.22 14.31 0.89
N GLY A 31 0.20 14.06 0.09
CA GLY A 31 -0.57 12.81 0.09
C GLY A 31 -0.01 11.83 -0.94
N VAL A 32 0.06 10.57 -0.58
CA VAL A 32 0.44 9.47 -1.47
C VAL A 32 -0.77 8.57 -1.69
N PHE A 33 -1.11 8.35 -2.95
CA PHE A 33 -2.34 7.66 -3.34
C PHE A 33 -2.04 6.52 -4.32
N SER A 34 -2.69 5.38 -4.11
CA SER A 34 -2.83 4.34 -5.13
C SER A 34 -4.05 4.65 -5.98
N ASN A 35 -3.97 4.36 -7.29
CA ASN A 35 -5.05 4.53 -8.24
C ASN A 35 -5.73 5.92 -8.19
N TYR A 36 -4.92 6.97 -8.03
CA TYR A 36 -5.39 8.36 -7.87
C TYR A 36 -6.37 8.77 -8.96
N GLN A 37 -7.48 9.40 -8.56
CA GLN A 37 -8.60 9.82 -9.42
C GLN A 37 -9.36 8.66 -10.09
N SER A 38 -9.34 7.44 -9.51
CA SER A 38 -10.17 6.33 -9.93
C SER A 38 -11.20 5.95 -8.86
N GLU A 39 -12.16 5.07 -9.21
CA GLU A 39 -13.11 4.51 -8.23
C GLU A 39 -12.43 3.68 -7.13
N GLN A 40 -11.18 3.26 -7.35
CA GLN A 40 -10.37 2.46 -6.43
C GLN A 40 -9.26 3.30 -5.78
N GLU A 41 -9.44 4.63 -5.72
CA GLU A 41 -8.48 5.51 -5.06
C GLU A 41 -8.33 5.16 -3.58
N GLU A 42 -7.10 4.97 -3.15
CA GLU A 42 -6.76 4.74 -1.75
C GLU A 42 -5.62 5.66 -1.32
N LYS A 43 -5.84 6.44 -0.26
CA LYS A 43 -4.76 7.22 0.36
C LYS A 43 -3.87 6.27 1.17
N ILE A 44 -2.63 6.07 0.70
CA ILE A 44 -1.65 5.18 1.32
C ILE A 44 -0.96 5.84 2.51
N ALA A 45 -0.58 7.12 2.35
CA ALA A 45 0.18 7.85 3.36
C ALA A 45 -0.03 9.36 3.26
N GLU A 46 0.25 10.05 4.36
CA GLU A 46 0.46 11.49 4.42
C GLU A 46 1.87 11.74 4.93
N ILE A 47 2.62 12.61 4.25
CA ILE A 47 4.02 12.88 4.51
C ILE A 47 4.17 14.37 4.77
N GLU A 48 4.90 14.73 5.82
CA GLU A 48 4.99 16.09 6.32
C GLU A 48 6.39 16.69 6.14
N ALA A 49 6.50 18.00 6.40
CA ALA A 49 7.77 18.70 6.37
C ALA A 49 8.85 17.98 7.20
N GLY A 50 10.05 17.93 6.65
CA GLY A 50 11.16 17.22 7.23
C GLY A 50 11.29 15.75 6.82
N GLN A 51 10.30 15.16 6.16
CA GLN A 51 10.35 13.80 5.66
C GLN A 51 10.77 13.74 4.19
N VAL A 52 11.27 12.58 3.77
CA VAL A 52 11.71 12.29 2.40
C VAL A 52 10.75 11.29 1.77
N PHE A 53 10.48 11.42 0.47
CA PHE A 53 9.62 10.46 -0.26
C PHE A 53 10.04 10.34 -1.73
N GLY A 54 9.48 9.33 -2.42
CA GLY A 54 9.81 9.04 -3.82
C GLY A 54 11.16 8.34 -4.00
N GLU A 55 11.77 7.93 -2.91
CA GLU A 55 13.06 7.25 -2.86
C GLU A 55 13.04 5.86 -3.50
N MET A 56 11.93 5.11 -3.33
CA MET A 56 11.85 3.71 -3.78
C MET A 56 12.12 3.57 -5.27
N GLY A 57 11.39 4.33 -6.09
CA GLY A 57 11.55 4.25 -7.53
C GLY A 57 12.93 4.72 -8.01
N MET A 58 13.55 5.67 -7.31
CA MET A 58 14.87 6.18 -7.67
C MET A 58 15.99 5.19 -7.27
N ILE A 59 15.92 4.60 -6.07
CA ILE A 59 16.94 3.66 -5.56
C ILE A 59 16.90 2.35 -6.35
N GLU A 60 15.71 1.85 -6.68
CA GLU A 60 15.52 0.57 -7.37
C GLU A 60 15.46 0.71 -8.90
N ILE A 61 15.50 1.94 -9.43
CA ILE A 61 15.30 2.23 -10.88
C ILE A 61 13.97 1.61 -11.34
N TYR A 62 12.92 1.85 -10.59
CA TYR A 62 11.59 1.28 -10.81
C TYR A 62 10.54 2.40 -10.99
N PRO A 63 9.48 2.19 -11.76
CA PRO A 63 8.40 3.18 -11.88
C PRO A 63 7.80 3.56 -10.53
N ARG A 64 7.27 4.78 -10.39
CA ARG A 64 6.59 5.26 -9.19
C ARG A 64 5.50 4.28 -8.76
N SER A 65 5.54 3.82 -7.54
CA SER A 65 4.56 2.87 -6.99
C SER A 65 3.20 3.50 -6.68
N ALA A 66 3.14 4.83 -6.59
CA ALA A 66 1.94 5.58 -6.22
C ALA A 66 2.00 7.00 -6.81
N THR A 67 0.89 7.74 -6.74
CA THR A 67 0.80 9.16 -7.11
C THR A 67 0.99 10.02 -5.87
N ALA A 68 1.82 11.06 -5.97
CA ALA A 68 2.04 12.05 -4.92
C ALA A 68 1.37 13.38 -5.29
N VAL A 69 0.64 13.97 -4.33
CA VAL A 69 -0.17 15.17 -4.50
C VAL A 69 0.05 16.13 -3.35
N ALA A 70 0.19 17.42 -3.63
CA ALA A 70 0.24 18.47 -2.60
C ALA A 70 -1.13 18.61 -1.90
N LEU A 71 -1.16 18.53 -0.57
CA LEU A 71 -2.41 18.57 0.21
C LEU A 71 -2.82 19.99 0.61
N GLU A 72 -1.92 20.93 0.51
CA GLU A 72 -2.15 22.36 0.85
C GLU A 72 -1.39 23.28 -0.11
N ASP A 73 -1.69 24.56 -0.06
CA ASP A 73 -0.97 25.56 -0.84
C ASP A 73 0.41 25.85 -0.23
N GLY A 74 1.38 26.12 -1.08
CA GLY A 74 2.73 26.50 -0.64
C GLY A 74 3.57 25.31 -0.15
N VAL A 75 3.29 24.10 -0.60
CA VAL A 75 4.15 22.93 -0.37
C VAL A 75 5.47 23.15 -1.10
N VAL A 76 6.59 23.18 -0.37
CA VAL A 76 7.92 23.34 -0.94
C VAL A 76 8.71 22.05 -0.84
N LEU A 77 9.16 21.56 -1.99
CA LEU A 77 9.94 20.33 -2.14
C LEU A 77 11.34 20.65 -2.67
N ALA A 78 12.36 20.02 -2.08
CA ALA A 78 13.70 19.99 -2.66
C ALA A 78 13.89 18.68 -3.45
N GLU A 79 14.16 18.79 -4.74
CA GLU A 79 14.50 17.65 -5.60
C GLU A 79 15.92 17.19 -5.36
N ILE A 80 16.09 15.88 -5.21
CA ILE A 80 17.38 15.23 -4.99
C ILE A 80 17.52 14.14 -6.06
N GLY A 81 18.40 14.37 -7.02
CA GLY A 81 18.75 13.39 -8.05
C GLY A 81 19.83 12.43 -7.57
N GLU A 82 20.08 11.38 -8.35
CA GLU A 82 21.10 10.37 -8.05
C GLU A 82 22.49 10.99 -7.79
N ALA A 83 22.88 11.97 -8.63
CA ALA A 83 24.17 12.66 -8.48
C ALA A 83 24.30 13.48 -7.18
N ASP A 84 23.18 13.87 -6.58
CA ASP A 84 23.14 14.67 -5.35
C ASP A 84 23.06 13.83 -4.06
N LEU A 85 22.73 12.53 -4.17
CA LEU A 85 22.43 11.64 -3.04
C LEU A 85 23.54 11.60 -2.00
N GLU A 86 24.77 11.34 -2.43
CA GLU A 86 25.91 11.23 -1.52
C GLU A 86 26.14 12.55 -0.75
N ALA A 87 26.16 13.67 -1.47
CA ALA A 87 26.36 14.98 -0.88
C ALA A 87 25.21 15.37 0.07
N TYR A 88 23.97 15.03 -0.29
CA TYR A 88 22.78 15.28 0.53
C TYR A 88 22.85 14.53 1.87
N PHE A 89 23.07 13.21 1.86
CA PHE A 89 23.12 12.44 3.09
C PHE A 89 24.38 12.67 3.90
N LYS A 90 25.53 12.99 3.26
CA LYS A 90 26.73 13.39 3.95
C LYS A 90 26.54 14.71 4.72
N GLY A 91 25.79 15.65 4.13
CA GLY A 91 25.43 16.91 4.79
C GLY A 91 24.31 16.79 5.84
N LYS A 92 23.49 15.74 5.74
CA LYS A 92 22.31 15.50 6.59
C LYS A 92 22.20 14.02 7.00
N PRO A 93 23.13 13.49 7.81
CA PRO A 93 23.14 12.06 8.16
C PRO A 93 21.88 11.60 8.91
N ASP A 94 21.24 12.49 9.66
CA ASP A 94 19.99 12.19 10.37
C ASP A 94 18.83 11.86 9.40
N LYS A 95 18.84 12.45 8.19
CA LYS A 95 17.86 12.15 7.14
C LYS A 95 17.97 10.72 6.63
N LEU A 96 19.19 10.18 6.55
CA LEU A 96 19.39 8.78 6.18
C LEU A 96 18.78 7.84 7.22
N LEU A 97 19.06 8.09 8.51
CA LEU A 97 18.48 7.32 9.61
C LEU A 97 16.94 7.43 9.64
N GLN A 98 16.42 8.63 9.38
CA GLN A 98 14.98 8.85 9.28
C GLN A 98 14.38 8.04 8.13
N LEU A 99 14.98 8.07 6.95
CA LEU A 99 14.54 7.27 5.79
C LEU A 99 14.54 5.77 6.11
N MET A 100 15.61 5.25 6.73
CA MET A 100 15.69 3.85 7.14
C MET A 100 14.58 3.47 8.13
N ARG A 101 14.24 4.34 9.09
CA ARG A 101 13.12 4.11 10.02
C ARG A 101 11.79 4.09 9.28
N GLN A 102 11.53 5.04 8.39
CA GLN A 102 10.32 5.09 7.57
C GLN A 102 10.15 3.81 6.73
N LEU A 103 11.21 3.33 6.08
CA LEU A 103 11.16 2.08 5.32
C LEU A 103 10.90 0.87 6.22
N SER A 104 11.53 0.80 7.38
CA SER A 104 11.30 -0.27 8.36
C SER A 104 9.86 -0.29 8.89
N GLU A 105 9.26 0.87 9.14
CA GLU A 105 7.86 1.01 9.55
C GLU A 105 6.92 0.56 8.44
N ARG A 106 7.13 1.01 7.21
CA ARG A 106 6.33 0.59 6.03
C ARG A 106 6.38 -0.92 5.81
N ILE A 107 7.56 -1.55 5.92
CA ILE A 107 7.71 -3.01 5.80
C ILE A 107 6.88 -3.70 6.89
N ARG A 108 6.96 -3.24 8.14
CA ARG A 108 6.23 -3.83 9.26
C ARG A 108 4.72 -3.71 9.09
N GLU A 109 4.23 -2.54 8.69
CA GLU A 109 2.81 -2.31 8.43
C GLU A 109 2.29 -3.16 7.27
N THR A 110 3.05 -3.21 6.17
CA THR A 110 2.71 -4.02 5.00
C THR A 110 2.69 -5.51 5.35
N THR A 111 3.68 -5.98 6.10
CA THR A 111 3.74 -7.37 6.57
C THR A 111 2.53 -7.69 7.46
N LYS A 112 2.16 -6.79 8.37
CA LYS A 112 0.99 -6.98 9.23
C LYS A 112 -0.29 -7.07 8.40
N LYS A 113 -0.53 -6.13 7.51
CA LYS A 113 -1.70 -6.15 6.60
C LYS A 113 -1.75 -7.46 5.80
N TYR A 114 -0.62 -7.89 5.27
CA TYR A 114 -0.53 -9.14 4.50
C TYR A 114 -0.91 -10.37 5.35
N VAL A 115 -0.38 -10.48 6.57
CA VAL A 115 -0.70 -11.58 7.50
C VAL A 115 -2.18 -11.58 7.87
N ASP A 116 -2.76 -10.40 8.14
CA ASP A 116 -4.18 -10.25 8.49
C ASP A 116 -5.09 -10.68 7.31
N VAL A 117 -4.74 -10.29 6.09
CA VAL A 117 -5.48 -10.71 4.87
C VAL A 117 -5.38 -12.22 4.67
N CYS A 118 -4.17 -12.80 4.76
CA CYS A 118 -3.97 -14.24 4.63
C CYS A 118 -4.75 -15.02 5.70
N GLY A 119 -4.76 -14.54 6.94
CA GLY A 119 -5.54 -15.13 8.03
C GLY A 119 -7.05 -15.08 7.79
N THR A 120 -7.55 -14.00 7.19
CA THR A 120 -8.96 -13.87 6.83
C THR A 120 -9.35 -14.81 5.68
N VAL A 121 -8.53 -14.87 4.64
CA VAL A 121 -8.75 -15.79 3.50
C VAL A 121 -8.75 -17.24 3.96
N SER A 122 -7.82 -17.64 4.82
CA SER A 122 -7.76 -19.01 5.35
C SER A 122 -9.00 -19.36 6.18
N ARG A 123 -9.49 -18.45 7.02
CA ARG A 123 -10.71 -18.66 7.80
C ARG A 123 -11.97 -18.79 6.94
N ASN A 124 -12.09 -17.96 5.90
CA ASN A 124 -13.22 -18.02 4.98
C ASN A 124 -13.23 -19.34 4.20
N ARG A 125 -12.07 -19.80 3.74
CA ARG A 125 -11.94 -21.09 3.05
C ARG A 125 -12.35 -22.27 3.94
N GLN A 126 -11.89 -22.30 5.19
CA GLN A 126 -12.30 -23.33 6.15
C GLN A 126 -13.81 -23.30 6.44
N ALA A 127 -14.42 -22.12 6.49
CA ALA A 127 -15.87 -22.00 6.68
C ALA A 127 -16.67 -22.46 5.46
N GLU A 128 -16.15 -22.28 4.26
CA GLU A 128 -16.75 -22.78 3.01
C GLU A 128 -16.64 -24.31 2.94
N ASP A 129 -15.47 -24.87 3.22
CA ASP A 129 -15.23 -26.31 3.25
C ASP A 129 -16.17 -27.01 4.26
N GLN A 130 -16.35 -26.45 5.45
CA GLN A 130 -17.28 -26.99 6.47
C GLN A 130 -18.75 -26.93 6.03
N LYS A 131 -19.16 -25.88 5.33
CA LYS A 131 -20.53 -25.78 4.79
C LYS A 131 -20.78 -26.80 3.69
N GLU A 132 -19.79 -27.05 2.85
CA GLU A 132 -19.88 -28.05 1.79
C GLU A 132 -20.01 -29.46 2.37
N GLU A 133 -19.17 -29.82 3.35
CA GLU A 133 -19.21 -31.10 4.06
C GLU A 133 -20.55 -31.30 4.78
N GLN A 134 -21.07 -30.27 5.45
CA GLN A 134 -22.37 -30.33 6.11
C GLN A 134 -23.54 -30.50 5.11
N SER A 135 -23.45 -29.83 3.95
CA SER A 135 -24.44 -29.96 2.86
C SER A 135 -24.44 -31.37 2.26
N GLU A 136 -23.27 -31.97 2.10
CA GLU A 136 -23.13 -33.34 1.59
C GLU A 136 -23.69 -34.37 2.58
N LEU A 137 -23.42 -34.22 3.86
CA LEU A 137 -23.97 -35.06 4.91
C LEU A 137 -25.50 -35.02 4.98
N LEU A 138 -26.06 -33.81 4.84
CA LEU A 138 -27.54 -33.65 4.80
C LEU A 138 -28.15 -34.35 3.59
N ARG A 139 -27.54 -34.25 2.41
CA ARG A 139 -28.00 -34.97 1.20
C ARG A 139 -27.89 -36.47 1.33
N GLU A 140 -26.90 -36.98 2.04
CA GLU A 140 -26.81 -38.41 2.36
C GLU A 140 -27.91 -38.82 3.35
N MET A 141 -28.15 -38.07 4.40
CA MET A 141 -29.24 -38.37 5.33
C MET A 141 -30.60 -38.38 4.64
N ASP A 142 -30.88 -37.44 3.77
CA ASP A 142 -32.13 -37.41 2.99
C ASP A 142 -32.27 -38.65 2.09
N ARG A 143 -31.20 -39.09 1.44
CA ARG A 143 -31.18 -40.33 0.66
C ARG A 143 -31.47 -41.58 1.49
N TYR A 144 -30.92 -41.66 2.68
CA TYR A 144 -31.21 -42.75 3.62
C TYR A 144 -32.64 -42.70 4.12
N ALA A 145 -33.19 -41.54 4.42
CA ALA A 145 -34.58 -41.37 4.87
C ALA A 145 -35.55 -41.78 3.77
N GLU A 146 -35.33 -41.42 2.51
CA GLU A 146 -36.14 -41.85 1.34
C GLU A 146 -36.07 -43.38 1.17
N PHE A 147 -34.86 -43.96 1.28
CA PHE A 147 -34.69 -45.40 1.20
C PHE A 147 -35.49 -46.16 2.29
N TYR A 148 -35.40 -45.73 3.56
CA TYR A 148 -36.17 -46.31 4.65
C TYR A 148 -37.68 -46.15 4.44
N HIS A 149 -38.15 -45.02 3.96
CA HIS A 149 -39.56 -44.75 3.71
C HIS A 149 -40.11 -45.65 2.57
N THR A 150 -39.29 -45.95 1.58
CA THR A 150 -39.72 -46.77 0.41
C THR A 150 -39.72 -48.26 0.71
N TYR A 151 -38.87 -48.76 1.57
CA TYR A 151 -38.70 -50.20 1.74
C TYR A 151 -39.15 -50.75 3.13
N TRP A 152 -39.48 -49.90 4.09
CA TRP A 152 -39.83 -50.38 5.46
C TRP A 152 -41.18 -49.87 5.99
N VAL A 153 -41.99 -49.21 5.22
CA VAL A 153 -43.33 -48.72 5.58
C VAL A 153 -44.40 -49.60 4.91
N TYR A 154 -44.29 -50.95 5.08
CA TYR A 154 -45.37 -51.92 4.83
C TYR A 154 -45.33 -53.02 5.88
#